data_ad59b11e7ebe3d4bed3a2d7eb235579b
#
_entry.id   ad59b11e7ebe3d4bed3a2d7eb235579b
#
_cell.length_a   1.000
_cell.length_b   1.000
_cell.length_c   1.000
_cell.angle_alpha   90.00
_cell.angle_beta   90.00
_cell.angle_gamma   90.00
#
_symmetry.space_group_name_H-M   'P 1'
#
loop_
_entity.id
_entity.type
_entity.pdbx_description
1 polymer ?
#
loop_
_entity_poly.entity_id
_entity_poly.type
_entity_poly.pdbx_seq_one_letter_code
_entity_poly.pdbx_strand_id
1 'polypeptide(L)'
;APWNGIAVDLAPADLCKQVNRGEANFTEGYKEAAEKYLELISYGPEDPIAYGYNDACTAFARGESAMYPIGSYAVPQILSVNPEMNIDSFVMPASDNTEDNTLNSGIDLGFCVTAECENKEAAYEVLDFLLEDENIQAYIDDQNAVPCKEGDFELAPMLDGMSEYIETGNMTDYQDHYYPSEM
;
A
#
# COMPACT_ATOMS: atom_id res chain seq x y z
N ALA A 1 -7.35 0.76 -0.52
CA ALA A 1 -6.05 1.40 -0.31
C ALA A 1 -6.15 2.64 0.59
N PRO A 2 -6.88 3.74 0.27
CA PRO A 2 -6.80 4.98 1.07
C PRO A 2 -7.27 4.81 2.53
N TRP A 3 -8.20 3.90 2.80
CA TRP A 3 -8.63 3.59 4.17
C TRP A 3 -7.45 3.18 5.06
N ASN A 4 -6.59 2.28 4.59
CA ASN A 4 -5.45 1.81 5.39
C ASN A 4 -4.51 2.98 5.73
N GLY A 5 -4.12 3.81 4.75
CA GLY A 5 -3.26 4.95 4.99
C GLY A 5 -3.84 5.98 5.98
N ILE A 6 -5.16 6.18 5.97
CA ILE A 6 -5.81 7.08 6.93
C ILE A 6 -5.95 6.43 8.31
N ALA A 7 -6.32 5.16 8.34
CA ALA A 7 -6.62 4.46 9.59
C ALA A 7 -5.37 4.20 10.44
N VAL A 8 -4.22 3.94 9.82
CA VAL A 8 -2.98 3.67 10.57
C VAL A 8 -2.46 4.92 11.31
N ASP A 9 -2.70 6.11 10.76
CA ASP A 9 -2.20 7.37 11.31
C ASP A 9 -3.17 8.00 12.33
N LEU A 10 -4.48 7.74 12.20
CA LEU A 10 -5.51 8.35 13.03
C LEU A 10 -6.09 7.45 14.12
N ALA A 11 -5.90 6.14 14.03
CA ALA A 11 -6.38 5.19 15.03
C ALA A 11 -5.26 4.73 15.96
N PRO A 12 -5.57 4.27 17.18
CA PRO A 12 -4.60 3.64 18.04
C PRO A 12 -3.91 2.44 17.35
N ALA A 13 -2.60 2.39 17.37
CA ALA A 13 -1.81 1.34 16.70
C ALA A 13 -2.19 -0.09 17.12
N ASP A 14 -2.70 -0.27 18.33
CA ASP A 14 -3.13 -1.57 18.88
C ASP A 14 -4.66 -1.72 18.96
N LEU A 15 -5.44 -0.88 18.24
CA LEU A 15 -6.90 -0.88 18.29
C LEU A 15 -7.50 -2.27 18.10
N CYS A 16 -7.05 -3.03 17.10
CA CYS A 16 -7.55 -4.39 16.87
C CYS A 16 -7.31 -5.31 18.07
N LYS A 17 -6.17 -5.18 18.74
CA LYS A 17 -5.85 -5.94 19.95
C LYS A 17 -6.74 -5.51 21.13
N GLN A 18 -7.00 -4.23 21.29
CA GLN A 18 -7.89 -3.69 22.30
C GLN A 18 -9.34 -4.18 22.09
N VAL A 19 -9.82 -4.15 20.83
CA VAL A 19 -11.16 -4.67 20.50
C VAL A 19 -11.26 -6.17 20.79
N ASN A 20 -10.26 -6.96 20.42
CA ASN A 20 -10.22 -8.40 20.71
C ASN A 20 -10.23 -8.72 22.21
N ARG A 21 -9.74 -7.80 23.07
CA ARG A 21 -9.81 -7.93 24.53
C ARG A 21 -11.08 -7.32 25.14
N GLY A 22 -11.95 -6.73 24.33
CA GLY A 22 -13.16 -6.04 24.80
C GLY A 22 -12.89 -4.71 25.51
N GLU A 23 -11.72 -4.11 25.29
CA GLU A 23 -11.29 -2.84 25.89
C GLU A 23 -11.68 -1.62 25.04
N ALA A 24 -11.97 -1.83 23.76
CA ALA A 24 -12.36 -0.80 22.79
C ALA A 24 -13.40 -1.34 21.80
N ASN A 25 -13.89 -0.48 20.92
CA ASN A 25 -14.71 -0.87 19.79
C ASN A 25 -14.28 -0.11 18.52
N PHE A 26 -14.54 -0.68 17.35
CA PHE A 26 -14.14 -0.09 16.07
C PHE A 26 -14.89 1.21 15.75
N THR A 27 -16.14 1.35 16.18
CA THR A 27 -16.94 2.55 15.89
C THR A 27 -16.31 3.80 16.48
N GLU A 28 -15.83 3.72 17.71
CA GLU A 28 -15.14 4.84 18.36
C GLU A 28 -13.71 4.98 17.87
N GLY A 29 -13.00 3.84 17.75
CA GLY A 29 -11.57 3.83 17.40
C GLY A 29 -11.27 4.31 15.98
N TYR A 30 -12.19 4.08 15.04
CA TYR A 30 -12.03 4.52 13.64
C TYR A 30 -12.89 5.71 13.27
N LYS A 31 -13.54 6.39 14.24
CA LYS A 31 -14.45 7.48 13.93
C LYS A 31 -13.79 8.60 13.13
N GLU A 32 -12.64 9.07 13.58
CA GLU A 32 -11.90 10.15 12.92
C GLU A 32 -11.41 9.72 11.52
N ALA A 33 -10.88 8.51 11.40
CA ALA A 33 -10.47 7.94 10.12
C ALA A 33 -11.65 7.85 9.13
N ALA A 34 -12.83 7.45 9.60
CA ALA A 34 -14.05 7.38 8.78
C ALA A 34 -14.51 8.78 8.34
N GLU A 35 -14.46 9.77 9.21
CA GLU A 35 -14.78 11.17 8.88
C GLU A 35 -13.85 11.73 7.80
N LYS A 36 -12.54 11.54 7.95
CA LYS A 36 -11.51 11.93 6.95
C LYS A 36 -11.71 11.18 5.62
N TYR A 37 -12.02 9.89 5.68
CA TYR A 37 -12.28 9.11 4.48
C TYR A 37 -13.51 9.58 3.72
N LEU A 38 -14.60 9.93 4.42
CA LEU A 38 -15.79 10.51 3.81
C LEU A 38 -15.53 11.89 3.19
N GLU A 39 -14.67 12.70 3.84
CA GLU A 39 -14.22 13.97 3.29
C GLU A 39 -13.44 13.74 1.99
N LEU A 40 -12.47 12.81 1.98
CA LEU A 40 -11.72 12.45 0.78
C LEU A 40 -12.64 12.04 -0.38
N ILE A 41 -13.65 11.19 -0.12
CA ILE A 41 -14.62 10.75 -1.12
C ILE A 41 -15.41 11.93 -1.69
N SER A 42 -15.68 12.97 -0.90
CA SER A 42 -16.44 14.14 -1.34
C SER A 42 -15.74 14.95 -2.45
N TYR A 43 -14.43 14.79 -2.62
CA TYR A 43 -13.65 15.39 -3.72
C TYR A 43 -13.58 14.50 -4.97
N GLY A 44 -14.13 13.29 -4.89
CA GLY A 44 -14.15 12.32 -5.98
C GLY A 44 -15.34 12.51 -6.94
N PRO A 45 -15.52 11.58 -7.87
CA PRO A 45 -16.67 11.58 -8.78
C PRO A 45 -18.00 11.38 -8.02
N GLU A 46 -19.11 11.76 -8.65
CA GLU A 46 -20.48 11.64 -8.06
C GLU A 46 -20.80 10.22 -7.61
N ASP A 47 -20.33 9.21 -8.35
CA ASP A 47 -20.42 7.80 -7.96
C ASP A 47 -19.02 7.18 -7.87
N PRO A 48 -18.37 7.26 -6.71
CA PRO A 48 -17.01 6.75 -6.53
C PRO A 48 -16.92 5.22 -6.58
N ILE A 49 -18.05 4.50 -6.49
CA ILE A 49 -18.10 3.03 -6.51
C ILE A 49 -18.27 2.51 -7.95
N ALA A 50 -18.68 3.36 -8.89
CA ALA A 50 -18.88 2.97 -10.29
C ALA A 50 -17.57 2.56 -11.02
N TYR A 51 -16.42 3.01 -10.53
CA TYR A 51 -15.14 2.72 -11.15
C TYR A 51 -14.53 1.44 -10.59
N GLY A 52 -14.32 0.46 -11.46
CA GLY A 52 -13.43 -0.66 -11.19
C GLY A 52 -11.95 -0.22 -11.22
N TYR A 53 -11.05 -1.08 -10.76
CA TYR A 53 -9.60 -0.77 -10.71
C TYR A 53 -9.05 -0.26 -12.05
N ASN A 54 -9.30 -1.00 -13.14
CA ASN A 54 -8.80 -0.64 -14.48
C ASN A 54 -9.41 0.65 -15.00
N ASP A 55 -10.70 0.89 -14.73
CA ASP A 55 -11.41 2.10 -15.16
C ASP A 55 -10.87 3.33 -14.42
N ALA A 56 -10.60 3.21 -13.13
CA ALA A 56 -10.02 4.29 -12.34
C ALA A 56 -8.58 4.61 -12.76
N CYS A 57 -7.73 3.60 -13.01
CA CYS A 57 -6.39 3.81 -13.57
C CYS A 57 -6.46 4.50 -14.95
N THR A 58 -7.42 4.10 -15.79
CA THR A 58 -7.64 4.71 -17.11
C THR A 58 -8.09 6.16 -17.00
N ALA A 59 -9.01 6.48 -16.10
CA ALA A 59 -9.49 7.84 -15.86
C ALA A 59 -8.34 8.74 -15.39
N PHE A 60 -7.54 8.27 -14.44
CA PHE A 60 -6.35 9.00 -13.97
C PHE A 60 -5.33 9.20 -15.09
N ALA A 61 -5.01 8.17 -15.88
CA ALA A 61 -4.10 8.25 -17.02
C ALA A 61 -4.53 9.25 -18.10
N ARG A 62 -5.83 9.50 -18.21
CA ARG A 62 -6.43 10.51 -19.10
C ARG A 62 -6.45 11.93 -18.51
N GLY A 63 -6.01 12.09 -17.26
CA GLY A 63 -6.00 13.38 -16.58
C GLY A 63 -7.38 13.83 -16.08
N GLU A 64 -8.31 12.89 -15.85
CA GLU A 64 -9.66 13.19 -15.31
C GLU A 64 -9.60 13.57 -13.82
N SER A 65 -8.50 13.23 -13.12
CA SER A 65 -8.19 13.70 -11.78
C SER A 65 -6.72 14.07 -11.65
N ALA A 66 -6.41 15.01 -10.75
CA ALA A 66 -5.03 15.41 -10.45
C ALA A 66 -4.34 14.49 -9.44
N MET A 67 -5.12 13.77 -8.62
CA MET A 67 -4.63 12.85 -7.60
C MET A 67 -5.44 11.56 -7.61
N TYR A 68 -4.77 10.46 -7.31
CA TYR A 68 -5.40 9.14 -7.21
C TYR A 68 -4.87 8.40 -5.97
N PRO A 69 -5.66 8.29 -4.89
CA PRO A 69 -5.24 7.66 -3.65
C PRO A 69 -5.25 6.13 -3.79
N ILE A 70 -4.14 5.59 -4.26
CA ILE A 70 -3.93 4.17 -4.56
C ILE A 70 -2.49 3.77 -4.18
N GLY A 71 -2.17 2.49 -4.17
CA GLY A 71 -0.80 2.03 -3.99
C GLY A 71 0.05 2.11 -5.26
N SER A 72 1.36 2.09 -5.13
CA SER A 72 2.32 2.18 -6.24
C SER A 72 2.14 1.07 -7.29
N TYR A 73 1.59 -0.08 -6.91
CA TYR A 73 1.23 -1.17 -7.82
C TYR A 73 0.27 -0.77 -8.96
N ALA A 74 -0.40 0.40 -8.86
CA ALA A 74 -1.26 0.90 -9.93
C ALA A 74 -0.49 1.56 -11.07
N VAL A 75 0.75 1.96 -10.84
CA VAL A 75 1.55 2.72 -11.82
C VAL A 75 1.75 1.98 -13.13
N PRO A 76 2.11 0.68 -13.17
CA PRO A 76 2.22 -0.06 -14.42
C PRO A 76 0.93 -0.03 -15.25
N GLN A 77 -0.22 -0.17 -14.60
CA GLN A 77 -1.52 -0.10 -15.27
C GLN A 77 -1.82 1.29 -15.82
N ILE A 78 -1.48 2.35 -15.08
CA ILE A 78 -1.64 3.75 -15.52
C ILE A 78 -0.74 4.02 -16.74
N LEU A 79 0.54 3.64 -16.66
CA LEU A 79 1.50 3.84 -17.75
C LEU A 79 1.21 2.98 -18.98
N SER A 80 0.50 1.85 -18.85
CA SER A 80 0.02 1.07 -20.00
C SER A 80 -0.98 1.84 -20.85
N VAL A 81 -1.70 2.80 -20.27
CA VAL A 81 -2.68 3.67 -20.96
C VAL A 81 -2.02 4.95 -21.44
N ASN A 82 -1.14 5.54 -20.66
CA ASN A 82 -0.43 6.78 -20.98
C ASN A 82 1.06 6.67 -20.60
N PRO A 83 1.91 6.12 -21.48
CA PRO A 83 3.33 5.90 -21.20
C PRO A 83 4.14 7.17 -20.92
N GLU A 84 3.68 8.33 -21.40
CA GLU A 84 4.35 9.63 -21.22
C GLU A 84 3.84 10.40 -19.98
N MET A 85 2.98 9.78 -19.17
CA MET A 85 2.44 10.45 -17.98
C MET A 85 3.54 10.65 -16.94
N ASN A 86 3.72 11.90 -16.52
CA ASN A 86 4.59 12.22 -15.40
C ASN A 86 3.81 11.98 -14.09
N ILE A 87 4.25 11.01 -13.33
CA ILE A 87 3.64 10.59 -12.05
C ILE A 87 4.63 10.85 -10.94
N ASP A 88 4.16 11.43 -9.87
CA ASP A 88 4.85 11.56 -8.60
C ASP A 88 3.98 11.01 -7.49
N SER A 89 4.57 10.64 -6.36
CA SER A 89 3.83 10.07 -5.24
C SER A 89 4.21 10.74 -3.93
N PHE A 90 3.29 10.68 -2.98
CA PHE A 90 3.49 11.18 -1.63
C PHE A 90 2.69 10.35 -0.63
N VAL A 91 3.13 10.37 0.62
CA VAL A 91 2.44 9.69 1.72
C VAL A 91 1.09 10.35 1.98
N MET A 92 0.06 9.56 2.28
CA MET A 92 -1.28 10.05 2.60
C MET A 92 -1.22 11.01 3.81
N PRO A 93 -1.57 12.28 3.66
CA PRO A 93 -1.54 13.25 4.75
C PRO A 93 -2.82 13.13 5.60
N ALA A 94 -2.90 12.08 6.41
CA ALA A 94 -4.08 11.80 7.23
C ALA A 94 -4.17 12.71 8.47
N SER A 95 -3.02 12.96 9.13
CA SER A 95 -2.92 13.84 10.29
C SER A 95 -2.45 15.25 9.91
N ASP A 96 -2.99 16.25 10.59
CA ASP A 96 -2.52 17.64 10.49
C ASP A 96 -1.11 17.82 11.09
N ASN A 97 -0.69 16.91 11.98
CA ASN A 97 0.68 16.82 12.45
C ASN A 97 1.47 15.90 11.51
N THR A 98 2.38 16.46 10.73
CA THR A 98 3.16 15.72 9.73
C THR A 98 4.03 14.60 10.32
N GLU A 99 4.42 14.69 11.59
CA GLU A 99 5.22 13.68 12.28
C GLU A 99 4.42 12.39 12.55
N ASP A 100 3.08 12.47 12.54
CA ASP A 100 2.19 11.33 12.77
C ASP A 100 1.86 10.59 11.46
N ASN A 101 2.16 11.18 10.30
CA ASN A 101 1.91 10.54 9.02
C ASN A 101 3.01 9.50 8.71
N THR A 102 2.59 8.31 8.34
CA THR A 102 3.48 7.18 8.06
C THR A 102 3.23 6.61 6.66
N LEU A 103 4.27 6.04 6.06
CA LEU A 103 4.09 5.28 4.82
C LEU A 103 3.39 3.96 5.14
N ASN A 104 2.14 3.82 4.70
CA ASN A 104 1.44 2.55 4.82
C ASN A 104 1.96 1.58 3.76
N SER A 105 2.74 0.62 4.19
CA SER A 105 3.38 -0.40 3.36
C SER A 105 3.32 -1.75 4.06
N GLY A 106 3.22 -2.82 3.29
CA GLY A 106 3.14 -4.17 3.81
C GLY A 106 3.54 -5.19 2.74
N ILE A 107 3.35 -6.46 3.04
CA ILE A 107 3.65 -7.55 2.13
C ILE A 107 2.65 -7.50 0.97
N ASP A 108 3.17 -7.25 -0.25
CA ASP A 108 2.40 -7.28 -1.49
C ASP A 108 2.25 -8.71 -2.01
N LEU A 109 3.35 -9.43 -2.15
CA LEU A 109 3.39 -10.79 -2.67
C LEU A 109 4.15 -11.70 -1.73
N GLY A 110 3.52 -12.80 -1.31
CA GLY A 110 4.13 -13.83 -0.48
C GLY A 110 4.19 -15.17 -1.18
N PHE A 111 5.33 -15.83 -1.14
CA PHE A 111 5.50 -17.21 -1.64
C PHE A 111 5.51 -18.20 -0.49
N CYS A 112 4.80 -19.29 -0.64
CA CYS A 112 4.71 -20.34 0.36
C CYS A 112 5.05 -21.70 -0.24
N VAL A 113 5.84 -22.49 0.49
CA VAL A 113 6.01 -23.93 0.18
C VAL A 113 5.00 -24.72 1.02
N THR A 114 4.14 -25.47 0.36
CA THR A 114 3.11 -26.27 1.05
C THR A 114 3.74 -27.38 1.90
N ALA A 115 3.07 -27.74 3.01
CA ALA A 115 3.53 -28.81 3.88
C ALA A 115 3.66 -30.16 3.14
N GLU A 116 2.77 -30.39 2.16
CA GLU A 116 2.70 -31.62 1.35
C GLU A 116 3.60 -31.60 0.11
N CYS A 117 4.45 -30.57 -0.03
CA CYS A 117 5.39 -30.51 -1.15
C CYS A 117 6.36 -31.70 -1.10
N GLU A 118 6.37 -32.52 -2.16
CA GLU A 118 7.21 -33.72 -2.25
C GLU A 118 8.71 -33.38 -2.42
N ASN A 119 9.01 -32.25 -3.08
CA ASN A 119 10.38 -31.78 -3.31
C ASN A 119 10.60 -30.37 -2.74
N LYS A 120 10.70 -30.31 -1.42
CA LYS A 120 10.90 -29.01 -0.72
C LYS A 120 12.25 -28.38 -1.05
N GLU A 121 13.29 -29.19 -1.32
CA GLU A 121 14.63 -28.70 -1.64
C GLU A 121 14.57 -27.89 -2.95
N ALA A 122 14.00 -28.42 -4.01
CA ALA A 122 13.83 -27.69 -5.26
C ALA A 122 12.90 -26.46 -5.12
N ALA A 123 11.88 -26.54 -4.25
CA ALA A 123 11.03 -25.39 -3.99
C ALA A 123 11.80 -24.25 -3.29
N TYR A 124 12.69 -24.58 -2.36
CA TYR A 124 13.56 -23.59 -1.71
C TYR A 124 14.60 -23.01 -2.67
N GLU A 125 15.16 -23.82 -3.58
CA GLU A 125 16.06 -23.31 -4.64
C GLU A 125 15.37 -22.26 -5.52
N VAL A 126 14.06 -22.45 -5.81
CA VAL A 126 13.27 -21.43 -6.54
C VAL A 126 13.09 -20.17 -5.70
N LEU A 127 12.81 -20.29 -4.40
CA LEU A 127 12.69 -19.13 -3.52
C LEU A 127 14.02 -18.39 -3.39
N ASP A 128 15.12 -19.11 -3.23
CA ASP A 128 16.45 -18.50 -3.16
C ASP A 128 16.78 -17.74 -4.44
N PHE A 129 16.47 -18.31 -5.61
CA PHE A 129 16.60 -17.64 -6.90
C PHE A 129 15.77 -16.36 -6.98
N LEU A 130 14.50 -16.38 -6.54
CA LEU A 130 13.64 -15.19 -6.54
C LEU A 130 14.15 -14.10 -5.60
N LEU A 131 14.91 -14.47 -4.56
CA LEU A 131 15.51 -13.55 -3.58
C LEU A 131 16.93 -13.11 -3.93
N GLU A 132 17.48 -13.47 -5.09
CA GLU A 132 18.70 -12.88 -5.61
C GLU A 132 18.49 -11.40 -5.90
N ASP A 133 19.49 -10.56 -5.64
CA ASP A 133 19.39 -9.10 -5.75
C ASP A 133 18.94 -8.66 -7.15
N GLU A 134 19.43 -9.31 -8.19
CA GLU A 134 19.05 -9.05 -9.58
C GLU A 134 17.55 -9.28 -9.83
N ASN A 135 16.99 -10.34 -9.27
CA ASN A 135 15.56 -10.66 -9.44
C ASN A 135 14.67 -9.74 -8.60
N ILE A 136 15.13 -9.37 -7.39
CA ILE A 136 14.44 -8.37 -6.56
C ILE A 136 14.44 -7.02 -7.28
N GLN A 137 15.58 -6.58 -7.85
CA GLN A 137 15.64 -5.32 -8.59
C GLN A 137 14.70 -5.35 -9.81
N ALA A 138 14.68 -6.45 -10.57
CA ALA A 138 13.79 -6.59 -11.70
C ALA A 138 12.30 -6.50 -11.31
N TYR A 139 11.93 -7.05 -10.14
CA TYR A 139 10.57 -6.92 -9.59
C TYR A 139 10.26 -5.48 -9.16
N ILE A 140 11.20 -4.82 -8.49
CA ILE A 140 11.06 -3.41 -8.08
C ILE A 140 10.82 -2.53 -9.31
N ASP A 141 11.60 -2.72 -10.38
CA ASP A 141 11.51 -1.95 -11.61
C ASP A 141 10.16 -2.16 -12.34
N ASP A 142 9.68 -3.41 -12.36
CA ASP A 142 8.43 -3.76 -13.05
C ASP A 142 7.18 -3.29 -12.27
N GLN A 143 7.20 -3.44 -10.93
CA GLN A 143 6.02 -3.19 -10.09
C GLN A 143 6.06 -1.85 -9.36
N ASN A 144 7.15 -1.07 -9.47
CA ASN A 144 7.38 0.14 -8.67
C ASN A 144 7.23 -0.14 -7.17
N ALA A 145 7.83 -1.24 -6.74
CA ALA A 145 7.74 -1.75 -5.39
C ALA A 145 8.87 -1.24 -4.48
N VAL A 146 8.73 -1.45 -3.18
CA VAL A 146 9.79 -1.27 -2.20
C VAL A 146 10.46 -2.63 -1.96
N PRO A 147 11.81 -2.71 -1.83
CA PRO A 147 12.48 -3.97 -1.63
C PRO A 147 12.05 -4.67 -0.33
N CYS A 148 11.92 -6.00 -0.39
CA CYS A 148 11.60 -6.84 0.76
C CYS A 148 12.85 -7.28 1.56
N LYS A 149 14.03 -6.86 1.15
CA LYS A 149 15.34 -7.27 1.67
C LYS A 149 16.24 -6.04 1.81
N GLU A 150 17.08 -6.03 2.84
CA GLU A 150 18.14 -5.03 2.94
C GLU A 150 19.15 -5.20 1.81
N GLY A 151 19.53 -4.11 1.16
CA GLY A 151 20.45 -4.10 0.03
C GLY A 151 20.51 -2.73 -0.62
N ASP A 152 21.38 -2.61 -1.62
CA ASP A 152 21.57 -1.38 -2.40
C ASP A 152 20.69 -1.47 -3.66
N PHE A 153 19.39 -1.17 -3.50
CA PHE A 153 18.39 -1.23 -4.58
C PHE A 153 18.05 0.16 -5.06
N GLU A 154 17.85 0.29 -6.38
CA GLU A 154 17.37 1.52 -6.99
C GLU A 154 15.84 1.53 -6.97
N LEU A 155 15.24 2.60 -6.44
CA LEU A 155 13.80 2.80 -6.45
C LEU A 155 13.37 3.60 -7.68
N ALA A 156 12.14 3.37 -8.14
CA ALA A 156 11.59 4.15 -9.23
C ALA A 156 11.50 5.65 -8.85
N PRO A 157 11.88 6.60 -9.74
CA PRO A 157 11.89 8.03 -9.42
C PRO A 157 10.55 8.57 -8.93
N MET A 158 9.44 7.97 -9.32
CA MET A 158 8.11 8.36 -8.84
C MET A 158 7.89 8.06 -7.36
N LEU A 159 8.77 7.29 -6.71
CA LEU A 159 8.73 7.01 -5.28
C LEU A 159 9.56 8.02 -4.46
N ASP A 160 10.17 9.02 -5.09
CA ASP A 160 11.03 10.00 -4.42
C ASP A 160 10.31 10.71 -3.26
N GLY A 161 9.02 11.03 -3.42
CA GLY A 161 8.21 11.63 -2.36
C GLY A 161 7.96 10.73 -1.14
N MET A 162 8.35 9.44 -1.22
CA MET A 162 8.24 8.47 -0.13
C MET A 162 9.61 8.00 0.38
N SER A 163 10.71 8.39 -0.26
CA SER A 163 12.06 7.88 0.03
C SER A 163 12.50 8.10 1.47
N GLU A 164 12.22 9.27 2.06
CA GLU A 164 12.55 9.56 3.45
C GLU A 164 11.88 8.59 4.42
N TYR A 165 10.62 8.21 4.16
CA TYR A 165 9.87 7.25 4.98
C TYR A 165 10.45 5.85 4.87
N ILE A 166 10.89 5.45 3.67
CA ILE A 166 11.53 4.16 3.41
C ILE A 166 12.89 4.09 4.10
N GLU A 167 13.73 5.11 3.93
CA GLU A 167 15.08 5.18 4.50
C GLU A 167 15.08 5.22 6.04
N THR A 168 14.12 5.94 6.62
CA THR A 168 13.99 6.06 8.08
C THR A 168 13.23 4.90 8.72
N GLY A 169 12.56 4.05 7.92
CA GLY A 169 11.68 3.01 8.40
C GLY A 169 10.39 3.55 9.04
N ASN A 170 10.00 4.80 8.73
CA ASN A 170 8.74 5.38 9.19
C ASN A 170 7.56 4.81 8.41
N MET A 171 7.35 3.51 8.56
CA MET A 171 6.34 2.72 7.85
C MET A 171 5.43 1.99 8.82
N THR A 172 4.18 1.77 8.40
CA THR A 172 3.19 0.98 9.13
C THR A 172 2.61 -0.11 8.24
N ASP A 173 2.35 -1.27 8.83
CA ASP A 173 1.68 -2.39 8.17
C ASP A 173 0.18 -2.12 7.95
N TYR A 174 -0.43 -2.87 7.06
CA TYR A 174 -1.86 -2.76 6.76
C TYR A 174 -2.71 -3.16 7.96
N GLN A 175 -3.67 -2.32 8.33
CA GLN A 175 -4.58 -2.57 9.45
C GLN A 175 -5.46 -3.80 9.24
N ASP A 176 -5.82 -4.09 8.00
CA ASP A 176 -6.68 -5.22 7.63
C ASP A 176 -6.02 -6.59 7.88
N HIS A 177 -4.68 -6.66 8.00
CA HIS A 177 -3.99 -7.88 8.45
C HIS A 177 -4.33 -8.26 9.91
N TYR A 178 -4.82 -7.33 10.70
CA TYR A 178 -5.13 -7.53 12.12
C TYR A 178 -6.63 -7.63 12.42
N TYR A 179 -7.48 -7.50 11.41
CA TYR A 179 -8.92 -7.64 11.58
C TYR A 179 -9.30 -9.08 11.90
N PRO A 180 -10.34 -9.26 12.74
CA PRO A 180 -10.95 -10.58 12.89
C PRO A 180 -11.45 -11.09 11.54
N SER A 181 -11.39 -12.41 11.33
CA SER A 181 -11.80 -13.06 10.08
C SER A 181 -13.29 -12.89 9.73
N GLU A 182 -14.08 -12.34 10.64
CA GLU A 182 -15.53 -12.11 10.50
C GLU A 182 -15.86 -10.64 10.15
N MET A 183 -14.84 -9.80 9.90
CA MET A 183 -15.00 -8.38 9.59
C MET A 183 -14.97 -8.07 8.11
#